data_4c03d6d22d84d5781efa86268de9f532
#
_entry.id   4c03d6d22d84d5781efa86268de9f532
#
_cell.length_a   1.000
_cell.length_b   1.000
_cell.length_c   1.000
_cell.angle_alpha   90.00
_cell.angle_beta   90.00
_cell.angle_gamma   90.00
#
_symmetry.space_group_name_H-M   'P 1'
#
loop_
_entity.id
_entity.type
_entity.pdbx_description
1 polymer ?
#
loop_
_entity_poly.entity_id
_entity_poly.type
_entity_poly.pdbx_seq_one_letter_code
_entity_poly.pdbx_strand_id
1 'polypeptide(L)'
;MSSGRLSCGLPPCATLRGAANAKNARITMTANPNLRYKNSLDISRSKLGVVKAELADAVFHPNFSGNEALMSIAINDKAPEFTLQDENGKEISLKSLRGKVVVLYFYPRADTPGCTVEACEFRDTYKQMQKTGAVLLGISPDTPKAQKKFQDKFKLPFSLLADADKKVADAFGVLKEKNMYGKKVMGIVRTTFIIGPDGKIQHIFPKVKPEGHAEEVLAYLKGSAKGAA
;
A
#
# COMPACT_ATOMS: atom_id res chain seq x y z
N MET A 1 -23.18 -43.16 -25.40
CA MET A 1 -23.21 -42.35 -24.19
C MET A 1 -21.99 -41.42 -24.23
N SER A 2 -22.20 -40.21 -24.72
CA SER A 2 -21.13 -39.24 -25.02
C SER A 2 -21.08 -38.24 -23.88
N SER A 3 -20.01 -38.24 -23.10
CA SER A 3 -19.77 -37.28 -22.03
C SER A 3 -19.16 -36.00 -22.60
N GLY A 4 -19.99 -34.99 -22.86
CA GLY A 4 -19.59 -33.66 -23.24
C GLY A 4 -18.88 -32.95 -22.07
N ARG A 5 -17.58 -32.62 -22.21
CA ARG A 5 -16.86 -31.69 -21.35
C ARG A 5 -17.30 -30.29 -21.69
N LEU A 6 -18.06 -29.66 -20.80
CA LEU A 6 -18.32 -28.24 -20.84
C LEU A 6 -17.01 -27.49 -20.47
N SER A 7 -16.34 -26.98 -21.49
CA SER A 7 -15.24 -26.04 -21.36
C SER A 7 -15.81 -24.69 -20.88
N CYS A 8 -15.69 -24.40 -19.61
CA CYS A 8 -16.01 -23.08 -19.04
C CYS A 8 -14.93 -22.10 -19.51
N GLY A 9 -15.19 -21.40 -20.63
CA GLY A 9 -14.33 -20.33 -21.13
C GLY A 9 -14.29 -19.15 -20.15
N LEU A 10 -13.22 -19.07 -19.37
CA LEU A 10 -12.88 -17.86 -18.63
C LEU A 10 -12.44 -16.78 -19.64
N PRO A 11 -12.92 -15.53 -19.54
CA PRO A 11 -12.36 -14.47 -20.36
C PRO A 11 -10.89 -14.30 -20.01
N PRO A 12 -9.98 -14.25 -21.01
CA PRO A 12 -8.57 -14.09 -20.74
C PRO A 12 -8.33 -12.70 -20.12
N CYS A 13 -7.66 -12.67 -18.99
CA CYS A 13 -6.91 -11.49 -18.57
C CYS A 13 -5.91 -11.23 -19.70
N ALA A 14 -6.03 -10.07 -20.36
CA ALA A 14 -5.22 -9.73 -21.52
C ALA A 14 -3.72 -9.89 -21.20
N THR A 15 -3.14 -10.97 -21.69
CA THR A 15 -1.69 -11.22 -21.65
C THR A 15 -1.03 -10.33 -22.70
N LEU A 16 -0.75 -9.08 -22.34
CA LEU A 16 0.22 -8.27 -23.07
C LEU A 16 1.62 -8.63 -22.53
N ARG A 17 2.12 -9.81 -22.89
CA ARG A 17 3.55 -10.11 -22.79
C ARG A 17 4.26 -9.42 -23.94
N GLY A 18 4.71 -8.17 -23.71
CA GLY A 18 5.74 -7.55 -24.52
C GLY A 18 7.05 -8.29 -24.27
N ALA A 19 7.57 -8.99 -25.26
CA ALA A 19 8.89 -9.60 -25.23
C ALA A 19 9.95 -8.52 -25.14
N ALA A 20 10.52 -8.30 -23.95
CA ALA A 20 11.71 -7.48 -23.75
C ALA A 20 12.95 -8.36 -23.90
N ASN A 21 13.64 -8.14 -25.00
CA ASN A 21 14.90 -8.78 -25.41
C ASN A 21 16.03 -8.39 -24.42
N ALA A 22 16.51 -9.36 -23.66
CA ALA A 22 17.64 -9.20 -22.77
C ALA A 22 18.95 -9.25 -23.60
N LYS A 23 19.56 -8.09 -23.87
CA LYS A 23 20.96 -7.98 -24.26
C LYS A 23 21.73 -7.27 -23.15
N ASN A 24 22.66 -8.03 -22.58
CA ASN A 24 23.78 -7.66 -21.72
C ASN A 24 24.15 -6.17 -21.70
N ALA A 25 24.05 -5.56 -20.52
CA ALA A 25 24.82 -4.39 -20.16
C ALA A 25 25.62 -4.68 -18.88
N ARG A 26 26.91 -4.99 -19.02
CA ARG A 26 27.89 -4.95 -17.93
C ARG A 26 28.04 -3.49 -17.51
N ILE A 27 27.64 -3.16 -16.30
CA ILE A 27 27.95 -1.88 -15.68
C ILE A 27 29.24 -2.08 -14.87
N THR A 28 30.35 -1.56 -15.38
CA THR A 28 31.60 -1.42 -14.63
C THR A 28 31.48 -0.16 -13.76
N MET A 29 31.47 -0.35 -12.45
CA MET A 29 31.60 0.76 -11.50
C MET A 29 33.04 1.18 -11.40
N THR A 30 33.39 2.37 -11.92
CA THR A 30 34.65 3.05 -11.63
C THR A 30 34.48 3.86 -10.34
N ALA A 31 35.22 3.49 -9.32
CA ALA A 31 35.32 4.22 -8.07
C ALA A 31 36.07 5.55 -8.30
N ASN A 32 35.50 6.66 -7.82
CA ASN A 32 36.11 7.98 -7.83
C ASN A 32 36.92 8.20 -6.53
N PRO A 33 38.27 8.40 -6.60
CA PRO A 33 39.11 8.41 -5.40
C PRO A 33 39.29 9.77 -4.71
N ASN A 34 38.42 10.78 -4.94
CA ASN A 34 38.64 12.14 -4.45
C ASN A 34 37.49 12.65 -3.49
N LEU A 35 37.20 11.91 -2.45
CA LEU A 35 36.44 12.45 -1.31
C LEU A 35 37.28 12.33 -0.04
N ARG A 36 38.10 13.36 0.21
CA ARG A 36 38.76 13.55 1.52
C ARG A 36 37.74 14.12 2.51
N TYR A 37 37.34 13.30 3.44
CA TYR A 37 36.63 13.75 4.65
C TYR A 37 37.66 14.17 5.70
N LYS A 38 37.74 15.45 6.02
CA LYS A 38 38.57 15.97 7.12
C LYS A 38 37.74 15.90 8.42
N ASN A 39 37.98 14.89 9.23
CA ASN A 39 37.62 14.91 10.65
C ASN A 39 38.77 15.53 11.42
N SER A 40 38.56 16.70 11.99
CA SER A 40 39.38 17.29 13.02
C SER A 40 38.49 17.68 14.17
N LEU A 41 38.42 16.83 15.19
CA LEU A 41 37.91 17.16 16.51
C LEU A 41 39.10 17.17 17.47
N ASP A 42 39.64 18.36 17.68
CA ASP A 42 40.64 18.64 18.70
C ASP A 42 39.91 19.01 19.99
N ILE A 43 39.94 18.13 20.99
CA ILE A 43 39.36 18.38 22.31
C ILE A 43 40.51 18.72 23.25
N SER A 44 40.78 19.99 23.39
CA SER A 44 41.63 20.54 24.46
C SER A 44 40.90 20.56 25.79
N ARG A 45 41.43 19.83 26.77
CA ARG A 45 41.06 19.89 28.18
C ARG A 45 41.40 21.27 28.79
N SER A 46 40.44 21.94 29.39
CA SER A 46 40.72 22.70 30.63
C SER A 46 39.43 23.14 31.35
N LYS A 47 39.44 22.84 32.63
CA LYS A 47 38.86 23.50 33.81
C LYS A 47 37.37 23.32 34.15
N LEU A 48 37.26 22.65 35.32
CA LEU A 48 36.11 22.60 36.22
C LEU A 48 35.41 23.96 36.42
N GLY A 49 34.08 23.92 36.37
CA GLY A 49 33.22 24.91 36.94
C GLY A 49 31.86 24.28 37.20
N VAL A 50 31.62 23.97 38.48
CA VAL A 50 30.35 23.48 38.99
C VAL A 50 29.33 24.63 38.89
N VAL A 51 28.29 24.44 38.08
CA VAL A 51 27.07 25.27 38.17
C VAL A 51 25.87 24.33 38.21
N LYS A 52 25.13 24.49 39.30
CA LYS A 52 23.87 23.79 39.58
C LYS A 52 22.88 23.95 38.45
N ALA A 53 22.27 22.83 38.08
CA ALA A 53 21.15 22.78 37.19
C ALA A 53 19.89 23.28 37.86
N GLU A 54 19.26 24.26 37.30
CA GLU A 54 17.82 24.51 37.48
C GLU A 54 17.13 24.08 36.17
N LEU A 55 16.20 23.13 36.34
CA LEU A 55 15.27 22.71 35.30
C LEU A 55 14.40 23.91 34.92
N ALA A 56 14.42 24.27 33.65
CA ALA A 56 13.34 25.01 33.05
C ALA A 56 12.91 24.24 31.84
N ASP A 57 11.74 23.60 31.92
CA ASP A 57 11.01 23.02 30.82
C ASP A 57 10.74 24.06 29.73
N ALA A 58 11.63 24.15 28.77
CA ALA A 58 11.35 24.85 27.55
C ALA A 58 10.82 23.82 26.53
N VAL A 59 9.49 23.62 26.58
CA VAL A 59 8.76 22.98 25.48
C VAL A 59 8.96 23.86 24.24
N PHE A 60 9.93 23.49 23.42
CA PHE A 60 10.13 24.11 22.12
C PHE A 60 8.98 23.63 21.22
N HIS A 61 7.93 24.43 21.17
CA HIS A 61 6.92 24.29 20.12
C HIS A 61 7.44 25.06 18.91
N PRO A 62 7.83 24.39 17.82
CA PRO A 62 7.99 25.10 16.57
C PRO A 62 6.59 25.55 16.14
N ASN A 63 6.36 26.85 16.13
CA ASN A 63 5.23 27.48 15.47
C ASN A 63 5.26 27.08 14.00
N PHE A 64 4.56 26.02 13.67
CA PHE A 64 4.25 25.66 12.28
C PHE A 64 3.01 26.45 11.89
N SER A 65 3.27 27.69 11.45
CA SER A 65 2.25 28.55 10.82
C SER A 65 2.04 28.05 9.39
N GLY A 66 0.83 27.69 9.06
CA GLY A 66 0.35 27.67 7.68
C GLY A 66 0.18 26.29 7.07
N ASN A 67 -1.05 25.78 7.13
CA ASN A 67 -1.78 25.11 6.06
C ASN A 67 -1.01 24.08 5.21
N GLU A 68 -0.83 22.89 5.74
CA GLU A 68 -0.84 21.60 5.06
C GLU A 68 -0.51 20.49 6.09
N ALA A 69 -1.42 20.28 7.03
CA ALA A 69 -1.44 19.02 7.77
C ALA A 69 -2.02 17.92 6.86
N LEU A 70 -1.31 17.60 5.77
CA LEU A 70 -1.45 16.31 5.12
C LEU A 70 -0.98 15.30 6.18
N MET A 71 -1.93 14.63 6.85
CA MET A 71 -1.63 13.46 7.66
C MET A 71 -1.02 12.41 6.73
N SER A 72 0.29 12.46 6.56
CA SER A 72 1.03 11.44 5.84
C SER A 72 1.23 10.28 6.79
N ILE A 73 0.41 9.23 6.66
CA ILE A 73 0.61 7.98 7.38
C ILE A 73 2.00 7.45 7.06
N ALA A 74 2.76 7.16 8.11
CA ALA A 74 4.11 6.61 8.02
C ALA A 74 4.16 5.13 8.45
N ILE A 75 5.27 4.48 8.16
CA ILE A 75 5.57 3.13 8.67
C ILE A 75 5.67 3.23 10.20
N ASN A 76 5.11 2.24 10.89
CA ASN A 76 4.93 2.11 12.34
C ASN A 76 3.80 2.98 12.95
N ASP A 77 3.14 3.84 12.18
CA ASP A 77 1.93 4.50 12.65
C ASP A 77 0.80 3.49 12.83
N LYS A 78 -0.11 3.80 13.73
CA LYS A 78 -1.35 3.05 13.87
C LYS A 78 -2.23 3.29 12.65
N ALA A 79 -2.68 2.21 11.99
CA ALA A 79 -3.60 2.33 10.88
C ALA A 79 -4.92 2.96 11.33
N PRO A 80 -5.49 3.91 10.56
CA PRO A 80 -6.80 4.46 10.82
C PRO A 80 -7.86 3.36 10.89
N GLU A 81 -8.68 3.39 11.94
CA GLU A 81 -9.77 2.42 12.09
C GLU A 81 -10.90 2.75 11.11
N PHE A 82 -11.48 1.72 10.53
CA PHE A 82 -12.63 1.87 9.65
C PHE A 82 -13.61 0.71 9.81
N THR A 83 -14.85 0.95 9.41
CA THR A 83 -15.87 -0.06 9.17
C THR A 83 -16.53 0.27 7.85
N LEU A 84 -16.46 -0.64 6.88
CA LEU A 84 -17.00 -0.49 5.54
C LEU A 84 -17.82 -1.72 5.16
N GLN A 85 -18.77 -1.55 4.25
CA GLN A 85 -19.51 -2.66 3.66
C GLN A 85 -18.69 -3.32 2.56
N ASP A 86 -18.70 -4.64 2.54
CA ASP A 86 -18.18 -5.43 1.43
C ASP A 86 -19.16 -5.46 0.23
N GLU A 87 -18.80 -6.17 -0.80
CA GLU A 87 -19.61 -6.37 -2.01
C GLU A 87 -20.94 -7.06 -1.78
N ASN A 88 -21.14 -7.71 -0.63
CA ASN A 88 -22.38 -8.37 -0.24
C ASN A 88 -23.20 -7.55 0.79
N GLY A 89 -22.72 -6.35 1.14
CA GLY A 89 -23.33 -5.48 2.15
C GLY A 89 -23.00 -5.86 3.59
N LYS A 90 -22.08 -6.80 3.81
CA LYS A 90 -21.63 -7.17 5.15
C LYS A 90 -20.58 -6.17 5.63
N GLU A 91 -20.70 -5.72 6.87
CA GLU A 91 -19.70 -4.84 7.49
C GLU A 91 -18.40 -5.59 7.82
N ILE A 92 -17.29 -5.00 7.40
CA ILE A 92 -15.92 -5.42 7.74
C ILE A 92 -15.25 -4.26 8.43
N SER A 93 -14.75 -4.49 9.65
CA SER A 93 -13.96 -3.51 10.39
C SER A 93 -12.50 -3.93 10.48
N LEU A 94 -11.58 -2.97 10.43
CA LEU A 94 -10.15 -3.25 10.61
C LEU A 94 -9.88 -3.87 11.99
N LYS A 95 -10.64 -3.45 13.01
CA LYS A 95 -10.56 -4.01 14.37
C LYS A 95 -10.83 -5.52 14.42
N SER A 96 -11.76 -6.03 13.58
CA SER A 96 -12.08 -7.45 13.52
C SER A 96 -10.98 -8.32 12.91
N LEU A 97 -9.99 -7.69 12.28
CA LEU A 97 -8.86 -8.35 11.62
C LEU A 97 -7.58 -8.32 12.45
N ARG A 98 -7.65 -7.84 13.69
CA ARG A 98 -6.51 -7.87 14.62
C ARG A 98 -5.95 -9.28 14.77
N GLY A 99 -4.65 -9.39 14.90
CA GLY A 99 -3.95 -10.68 14.94
C GLY A 99 -3.61 -11.25 13.56
N LYS A 100 -4.04 -10.60 12.46
CA LYS A 100 -3.71 -10.99 11.09
C LYS A 100 -2.95 -9.88 10.38
N VAL A 101 -2.12 -10.25 9.42
CA VAL A 101 -1.56 -9.30 8.47
C VAL A 101 -2.65 -8.93 7.46
N VAL A 102 -2.88 -7.64 7.23
CA VAL A 102 -3.87 -7.15 6.29
C VAL A 102 -3.18 -6.41 5.14
N VAL A 103 -3.45 -6.86 3.93
CA VAL A 103 -3.08 -6.16 2.69
C VAL A 103 -4.28 -5.32 2.26
N LEU A 104 -4.14 -4.00 2.32
CA LEU A 104 -5.20 -3.06 2.01
C LEU A 104 -4.80 -2.26 0.78
N TYR A 105 -5.39 -2.54 -0.40
CA TYR A 105 -5.08 -1.81 -1.61
C TYR A 105 -6.21 -0.87 -2.01
N PHE A 106 -5.85 0.40 -2.25
CA PHE A 106 -6.76 1.44 -2.71
C PHE A 106 -6.68 1.60 -4.22
N TYR A 107 -7.82 1.58 -4.89
CA TYR A 107 -7.90 1.75 -6.33
C TYR A 107 -9.00 2.76 -6.73
N PRO A 108 -8.81 3.48 -7.86
CA PRO A 108 -9.67 4.61 -8.20
C PRO A 108 -11.11 4.26 -8.54
N ARG A 109 -11.34 3.13 -9.25
CA ARG A 109 -12.67 2.77 -9.74
C ARG A 109 -12.72 1.32 -10.22
N ALA A 110 -13.77 0.60 -9.83
CA ALA A 110 -14.05 -0.76 -10.27
C ALA A 110 -14.25 -0.84 -11.80
N ASP A 111 -13.89 -1.97 -12.37
CA ASP A 111 -14.07 -2.31 -13.79
C ASP A 111 -13.43 -1.31 -14.79
N THR A 112 -12.31 -0.66 -14.39
CA THR A 112 -11.47 0.12 -15.30
C THR A 112 -10.23 -0.69 -15.69
N PRO A 113 -9.60 -0.45 -16.86
CA PRO A 113 -8.51 -1.30 -17.36
C PRO A 113 -7.40 -1.57 -16.36
N GLY A 114 -6.80 -0.54 -15.78
CA GLY A 114 -5.70 -0.70 -14.82
C GLY A 114 -6.14 -1.36 -13.49
N CYS A 115 -7.35 -1.05 -12.99
CA CYS A 115 -7.85 -1.67 -11.76
C CYS A 115 -8.22 -3.14 -11.98
N THR A 116 -8.64 -3.48 -13.20
CA THR A 116 -8.91 -4.88 -13.59
C THR A 116 -7.63 -5.68 -13.67
N VAL A 117 -6.56 -5.14 -14.26
CA VAL A 117 -5.24 -5.79 -14.32
C VAL A 117 -4.77 -6.12 -12.90
N GLU A 118 -4.73 -5.13 -12.02
CA GLU A 118 -4.29 -5.31 -10.63
C GLU A 118 -5.13 -6.35 -9.88
N ALA A 119 -6.46 -6.27 -9.98
CA ALA A 119 -7.36 -7.21 -9.31
C ALA A 119 -7.18 -8.65 -9.82
N CYS A 120 -6.96 -8.82 -11.14
CA CYS A 120 -6.69 -10.13 -11.73
C CYS A 120 -5.35 -10.72 -11.28
N GLU A 121 -4.29 -9.89 -11.19
CA GLU A 121 -3.00 -10.34 -10.66
C GLU A 121 -3.10 -10.75 -9.18
N PHE A 122 -3.82 -9.98 -8.36
CA PHE A 122 -4.13 -10.37 -6.99
C PHE A 122 -4.94 -11.67 -6.93
N ARG A 123 -5.92 -11.87 -7.80
CA ARG A 123 -6.67 -13.13 -7.89
C ARG A 123 -5.73 -14.32 -8.18
N ASP A 124 -4.83 -14.16 -9.14
CA ASP A 124 -3.96 -15.24 -9.61
C ASP A 124 -2.90 -15.60 -8.54
N THR A 125 -2.47 -14.64 -7.74
CA THR A 125 -1.54 -14.83 -6.62
C THR A 125 -2.22 -15.12 -5.28
N TYR A 126 -3.55 -14.99 -5.19
CA TYR A 126 -4.32 -15.04 -3.94
C TYR A 126 -4.06 -16.27 -3.08
N LYS A 127 -4.05 -17.47 -3.68
CA LYS A 127 -3.76 -18.72 -2.97
C LYS A 127 -2.39 -18.72 -2.28
N GLN A 128 -1.41 -18.04 -2.89
CA GLN A 128 -0.08 -17.92 -2.29
C GLN A 128 -0.08 -16.90 -1.14
N MET A 129 -0.83 -15.80 -1.28
CA MET A 129 -1.00 -14.81 -0.20
C MET A 129 -1.72 -15.42 1.01
N GLN A 130 -2.77 -16.21 0.79
CA GLN A 130 -3.47 -16.91 1.88
C GLN A 130 -2.54 -17.84 2.67
N LYS A 131 -1.57 -18.49 2.03
CA LYS A 131 -0.59 -19.33 2.72
C LYS A 131 0.33 -18.56 3.68
N THR A 132 0.46 -17.24 3.51
CA THR A 132 1.18 -16.37 4.46
C THR A 132 0.33 -15.93 5.65
N GLY A 133 -0.96 -16.30 5.69
CA GLY A 133 -1.92 -15.87 6.71
C GLY A 133 -2.47 -14.45 6.48
N ALA A 134 -2.10 -13.80 5.38
CA ALA A 134 -2.54 -12.44 5.09
C ALA A 134 -3.99 -12.40 4.56
N VAL A 135 -4.71 -11.34 4.95
CA VAL A 135 -6.05 -11.01 4.45
C VAL A 135 -5.90 -9.90 3.41
N LEU A 136 -6.42 -10.11 2.21
CA LEU A 136 -6.42 -9.13 1.13
C LEU A 136 -7.78 -8.44 1.05
N LEU A 137 -7.78 -7.09 1.05
CA LEU A 137 -8.96 -6.25 0.92
C LEU A 137 -8.71 -5.15 -0.11
N GLY A 138 -9.65 -4.96 -1.04
CA GLY A 138 -9.64 -3.83 -1.96
C GLY A 138 -10.60 -2.73 -1.52
N ILE A 139 -10.21 -1.47 -1.63
CA ILE A 139 -11.06 -0.32 -1.31
C ILE A 139 -11.18 0.62 -2.51
N SER A 140 -12.41 1.01 -2.83
CA SER A 140 -12.66 2.07 -3.82
C SER A 140 -13.92 2.88 -3.44
N PRO A 141 -14.13 4.04 -4.07
CA PRO A 141 -15.32 4.85 -3.83
C PRO A 141 -16.60 4.32 -4.52
N ASP A 142 -16.54 3.10 -5.02
CA ASP A 142 -17.69 2.47 -5.66
C ASP A 142 -18.69 1.96 -4.63
N THR A 143 -19.96 1.81 -5.05
CA THR A 143 -21.01 1.23 -4.19
C THR A 143 -20.84 -0.27 -4.03
N PRO A 144 -21.40 -0.91 -2.97
CA PRO A 144 -21.36 -2.36 -2.80
C PRO A 144 -21.87 -3.13 -4.03
N LYS A 145 -22.93 -2.63 -4.67
CA LYS A 145 -23.48 -3.21 -5.90
C LYS A 145 -22.50 -3.18 -7.08
N ALA A 146 -21.72 -2.10 -7.21
CA ALA A 146 -20.69 -2.01 -8.26
C ALA A 146 -19.51 -2.93 -7.95
N GLN A 147 -19.08 -3.00 -6.68
CA GLN A 147 -18.07 -3.95 -6.21
C GLN A 147 -18.49 -5.40 -6.47
N LYS A 148 -19.75 -5.75 -6.19
CA LYS A 148 -20.29 -7.08 -6.47
C LYS A 148 -20.21 -7.45 -7.94
N LYS A 149 -20.64 -6.54 -8.83
CA LYS A 149 -20.53 -6.76 -10.28
C LYS A 149 -19.09 -6.97 -10.73
N PHE A 150 -18.16 -6.20 -10.17
CA PHE A 150 -16.74 -6.31 -10.49
C PHE A 150 -16.16 -7.64 -9.99
N GLN A 151 -16.46 -8.02 -8.74
CA GLN A 151 -16.05 -9.29 -8.16
C GLN A 151 -16.54 -10.48 -8.97
N ASP A 152 -17.84 -10.51 -9.31
CA ASP A 152 -18.46 -11.61 -10.06
C ASP A 152 -17.91 -11.72 -11.48
N LYS A 153 -17.74 -10.58 -12.16
CA LYS A 153 -17.23 -10.52 -13.54
C LYS A 153 -15.83 -11.11 -13.65
N PHE A 154 -14.95 -10.82 -12.71
CA PHE A 154 -13.56 -11.28 -12.73
C PHE A 154 -13.28 -12.42 -11.75
N LYS A 155 -14.32 -12.93 -11.07
CA LYS A 155 -14.23 -14.05 -10.10
C LYS A 155 -13.15 -13.81 -9.05
N LEU A 156 -13.19 -12.62 -8.43
CA LEU A 156 -12.21 -12.23 -7.43
C LEU A 156 -12.50 -12.96 -6.10
N PRO A 157 -11.54 -13.71 -5.53
CA PRO A 157 -11.75 -14.54 -4.36
C PRO A 157 -11.56 -13.81 -3.02
N PHE A 158 -11.51 -12.49 -3.04
CA PHE A 158 -11.30 -11.62 -1.88
C PHE A 158 -12.34 -10.50 -1.83
N SER A 159 -12.52 -9.90 -0.66
CA SER A 159 -13.54 -8.87 -0.46
C SER A 159 -13.12 -7.51 -1.00
N LEU A 160 -14.11 -6.81 -1.56
CA LEU A 160 -14.00 -5.45 -2.07
C LEU A 160 -14.88 -4.53 -1.24
N LEU A 161 -14.27 -3.54 -0.58
CA LEU A 161 -14.94 -2.64 0.35
C LEU A 161 -15.38 -1.35 -0.35
N ALA A 162 -16.58 -0.88 -0.03
CA ALA A 162 -17.20 0.30 -0.59
C ALA A 162 -16.96 1.53 0.31
N ASP A 163 -16.09 2.45 -0.10
CA ASP A 163 -15.82 3.74 0.56
C ASP A 163 -16.46 4.88 -0.25
N ALA A 164 -17.80 4.85 -0.39
CA ALA A 164 -18.54 5.75 -1.29
C ALA A 164 -18.37 7.23 -0.91
N ASP A 165 -18.23 7.55 0.36
CA ASP A 165 -18.00 8.89 0.89
C ASP A 165 -16.51 9.27 0.96
N LYS A 166 -15.60 8.37 0.59
CA LYS A 166 -14.14 8.54 0.55
C LYS A 166 -13.49 8.89 1.89
N LYS A 167 -14.17 8.66 2.99
CA LYS A 167 -13.65 8.99 4.34
C LYS A 167 -12.44 8.14 4.70
N VAL A 168 -12.47 6.85 4.36
CA VAL A 168 -11.35 5.95 4.63
C VAL A 168 -10.17 6.30 3.72
N ALA A 169 -10.42 6.58 2.44
CA ALA A 169 -9.38 7.03 1.51
C ALA A 169 -8.71 8.34 1.97
N ASP A 170 -9.48 9.27 2.55
CA ASP A 170 -8.96 10.51 3.11
C ASP A 170 -8.13 10.24 4.37
N ALA A 171 -8.66 9.46 5.32
CA ALA A 171 -7.96 9.07 6.54
C ALA A 171 -6.62 8.37 6.28
N PHE A 172 -6.53 7.57 5.19
CA PHE A 172 -5.29 6.95 4.73
C PHE A 172 -4.41 7.87 3.87
N GLY A 173 -4.82 9.13 3.65
CA GLY A 173 -4.06 10.12 2.88
C GLY A 173 -3.88 9.77 1.40
N VAL A 174 -4.71 8.87 0.86
CA VAL A 174 -4.66 8.45 -0.55
C VAL A 174 -5.58 9.26 -1.45
N LEU A 175 -6.43 10.12 -0.87
CA LEU A 175 -7.29 11.04 -1.60
C LEU A 175 -6.48 12.29 -1.96
N LYS A 176 -6.22 12.49 -3.25
CA LYS A 176 -5.39 13.60 -3.76
C LYS A 176 -6.13 14.38 -4.82
N GLU A 177 -5.84 15.68 -4.88
CA GLU A 177 -6.29 16.52 -5.99
C GLU A 177 -5.59 16.06 -7.29
N LYS A 178 -6.38 15.84 -8.33
CA LYS A 178 -5.92 15.52 -9.68
C LYS A 178 -6.50 16.55 -10.67
N ASN A 179 -5.67 17.00 -11.57
CA ASN A 179 -6.14 17.82 -12.67
C ASN A 179 -6.62 16.90 -13.81
N MET A 180 -7.92 16.93 -14.10
CA MET A 180 -8.52 16.20 -15.22
C MET A 180 -9.22 17.20 -16.16
N TYR A 181 -8.68 17.31 -17.36
CA TYR A 181 -9.23 18.24 -18.39
C TYR A 181 -9.39 19.68 -17.88
N GLY A 182 -8.39 20.19 -17.13
CA GLY A 182 -8.41 21.55 -16.57
C GLY A 182 -9.28 21.74 -15.32
N LYS A 183 -9.95 20.69 -14.84
CA LYS A 183 -10.72 20.70 -13.59
C LYS A 183 -9.98 19.96 -12.48
N LYS A 184 -9.95 20.57 -11.30
CA LYS A 184 -9.44 19.94 -10.08
C LYS A 184 -10.48 18.96 -9.54
N VAL A 185 -10.16 17.70 -9.45
CA VAL A 185 -11.02 16.65 -8.90
C VAL A 185 -10.29 15.83 -7.87
N MET A 186 -10.98 15.49 -6.77
CA MET A 186 -10.43 14.59 -5.75
C MET A 186 -10.51 13.14 -6.22
N GLY A 187 -9.36 12.50 -6.37
CA GLY A 187 -9.26 11.13 -6.84
C GLY A 187 -8.32 10.28 -5.99
N ILE A 188 -8.59 8.98 -5.92
CA ILE A 188 -7.72 8.03 -5.21
C ILE A 188 -6.41 7.86 -5.98
N VAL A 189 -5.30 7.99 -5.27
CA VAL A 189 -3.98 7.55 -5.71
C VAL A 189 -3.83 6.09 -5.33
N ARG A 190 -3.60 5.24 -6.32
CA ARG A 190 -3.37 3.80 -6.11
C ARG A 190 -2.23 3.59 -5.13
N THR A 191 -2.54 3.01 -3.98
CA THR A 191 -1.61 2.82 -2.87
C THR A 191 -1.98 1.53 -2.14
N THR A 192 -1.00 0.75 -1.75
CA THR A 192 -1.23 -0.46 -0.95
C THR A 192 -0.52 -0.34 0.39
N PHE A 193 -1.23 -0.66 1.46
CA PHE A 193 -0.71 -0.69 2.82
C PHE A 193 -0.64 -2.13 3.31
N ILE A 194 0.45 -2.47 3.97
CA ILE A 194 0.56 -3.72 4.74
C ILE A 194 0.42 -3.35 6.21
N ILE A 195 -0.62 -3.88 6.84
CA ILE A 195 -0.95 -3.63 8.23
C ILE A 195 -0.63 -4.88 9.03
N GLY A 196 0.17 -4.74 10.08
CA GLY A 196 0.58 -5.84 10.94
C GLY A 196 -0.54 -6.34 11.87
N PRO A 197 -0.32 -7.48 12.52
CA PRO A 197 -1.28 -8.06 13.49
C PRO A 197 -1.60 -7.12 14.66
N ASP A 198 -0.65 -6.24 15.01
CA ASP A 198 -0.78 -5.19 16.01
C ASP A 198 -1.58 -3.97 15.53
N GLY A 199 -1.94 -3.93 14.23
CA GLY A 199 -2.65 -2.85 13.57
C GLY A 199 -1.80 -1.63 13.24
N LYS A 200 -0.48 -1.79 13.18
CA LYS A 200 0.43 -0.76 12.68
C LYS A 200 0.77 -0.97 11.22
N ILE A 201 1.07 0.11 10.53
CA ILE A 201 1.54 0.08 9.15
C ILE A 201 2.94 -0.51 9.12
N GLN A 202 3.10 -1.66 8.49
CA GLN A 202 4.40 -2.32 8.31
C GLN A 202 5.11 -1.87 7.02
N HIS A 203 4.32 -1.61 5.98
CA HIS A 203 4.85 -1.16 4.69
C HIS A 203 3.81 -0.38 3.89
N ILE A 204 4.29 0.48 3.01
CA ILE A 204 3.46 1.29 2.11
C ILE A 204 4.06 1.18 0.71
N PHE A 205 3.22 0.82 -0.27
CA PHE A 205 3.54 0.89 -1.70
C PHE A 205 2.81 2.12 -2.28
N PRO A 206 3.49 3.26 -2.41
CA PRO A 206 2.86 4.47 -2.93
C PRO A 206 2.81 4.49 -4.45
N LYS A 207 1.80 5.13 -5.04
CA LYS A 207 1.67 5.36 -6.49
C LYS A 207 1.88 4.10 -7.34
N VAL A 208 1.24 3.03 -6.92
CA VAL A 208 1.38 1.69 -7.51
C VAL A 208 1.06 1.69 -9.01
N LYS A 209 1.88 0.99 -9.80
CA LYS A 209 1.55 0.57 -11.16
C LYS A 209 0.77 -0.75 -11.07
N PRO A 210 -0.32 -0.92 -11.84
CA PRO A 210 -1.14 -2.13 -11.77
C PRO A 210 -0.36 -3.41 -12.07
N GLU A 211 0.51 -3.37 -13.09
CA GLU A 211 1.22 -4.54 -13.59
C GLU A 211 2.37 -4.93 -12.66
N GLY A 212 2.40 -6.20 -12.24
CA GLY A 212 3.44 -6.80 -11.39
C GLY A 212 3.29 -6.49 -9.89
N HIS A 213 2.33 -5.66 -9.50
CA HIS A 213 2.18 -5.23 -8.10
C HIS A 213 1.83 -6.37 -7.15
N ALA A 214 0.98 -7.30 -7.56
CA ALA A 214 0.61 -8.44 -6.73
C ALA A 214 1.82 -9.33 -6.39
N GLU A 215 2.78 -9.45 -7.30
CA GLU A 215 4.02 -10.19 -7.07
C GLU A 215 4.93 -9.45 -6.09
N GLU A 216 5.02 -8.11 -6.17
CA GLU A 216 5.77 -7.29 -5.20
C GLU A 216 5.23 -7.45 -3.79
N VAL A 217 3.90 -7.36 -3.63
CA VAL A 217 3.23 -7.57 -2.33
C VAL A 217 3.48 -8.99 -1.81
N LEU A 218 3.35 -10.01 -2.66
CA LEU A 218 3.59 -11.39 -2.29
C LEU A 218 5.05 -11.63 -1.86
N ALA A 219 6.01 -11.03 -2.55
CA ALA A 219 7.43 -11.10 -2.20
C ALA A 219 7.69 -10.50 -0.81
N TYR A 220 7.10 -9.33 -0.52
CA TYR A 220 7.17 -8.71 0.80
C TYR A 220 6.60 -9.61 1.90
N LEU A 221 5.39 -10.17 1.70
CA LEU A 221 4.75 -11.06 2.67
C LEU A 221 5.59 -12.30 2.98
N LYS A 222 6.21 -12.90 1.95
CA LYS A 222 7.12 -14.06 2.12
C LYS A 222 8.39 -13.70 2.86
N GLY A 223 8.92 -12.50 2.65
CA GLY A 223 10.11 -12.00 3.35
C GLY A 223 9.83 -11.74 4.83
N SER A 224 8.70 -11.09 5.13
CA SER A 224 8.28 -10.77 6.50
C SER A 224 7.95 -12.02 7.32
N ALA A 225 7.40 -13.07 6.70
CA ALA A 225 7.11 -14.33 7.38
C ALA A 225 8.38 -15.07 7.85
N LYS A 226 9.53 -14.85 7.23
CA LYS A 226 10.81 -15.47 7.62
C LYS A 226 11.51 -14.77 8.80
N GLY A 227 11.12 -13.54 9.12
CA GLY A 227 11.71 -12.77 10.22
C GLY A 227 10.94 -12.86 11.54
N ALA A 228 9.82 -13.58 11.58
CA ALA A 228 8.93 -13.70 12.75
C ALA A 228 8.95 -15.10 13.42
N ALA A 229 9.92 -15.95 13.05
CA ALA A 229 10.12 -17.29 13.62
C ALA A 229 11.29 -17.31 14.61
#